data_99d2e02c40d5db57cbd9a6e511685e6c
#
_entry.id   99d2e02c40d5db57cbd9a6e511685e6c
#
_cell.length_a   1.000
_cell.length_b   1.000
_cell.length_c   1.000
_cell.angle_alpha   90.00
_cell.angle_beta   90.00
_cell.angle_gamma   90.00
#
_symmetry.space_group_name_H-M   'P 1'
#
loop_
_entity.id
_entity.type
_entity.pdbx_description
1 polymer ?
#
loop_
_entity_poly.entity_id
_entity_poly.type
_entity_poly.pdbx_seq_one_letter_code
_entity_poly.pdbx_strand_id
1 'polypeptide(L)'
;MYSVRRELNGWSCSCPAASGSRSCKHVTACQLLLEEEPQDSTLVARPRKTYRQDWAAYDLGQTEELPLVQQLLSDLAGTVPETAHSTDAGGRPPVPIHDQLFGTVLKVWSGKSGRRAGGFYEDALTRGYLSGKPGRMTVQRFLNRQDATQVLSNLVTLSALPLAGLESGEAVAPDSTGVQTTCFGAWREAKHGERRERRWLKVHAMVGTRTHVVIRAVVGEENSGDSPQFAPLLHWTMEAGFTPGSVVADRGYLSRENYRLATDLGLEAYIPFKSNSVARIRSKSSPSAWRKAYHLFQANREQFDRNYHRRSNVESVFSALKRKFGENVRSRNRVAQVNEVLCKIIAYNLTVVVHEMFENGIAPLFHDTTN
;
A
#
# COMPACT_ATOMS: atom_id res chain seq x y z
N MET A 1 -19.63 -27.63 13.23
CA MET A 1 -20.94 -27.35 12.60
C MET A 1 -21.83 -26.78 13.70
N TYR A 2 -22.49 -25.64 13.49
CA TYR A 2 -23.40 -25.04 14.48
C TYR A 2 -24.82 -25.46 14.17
N SER A 3 -25.64 -25.71 15.21
CA SER A 3 -27.06 -26.02 15.08
C SER A 3 -27.91 -24.77 15.34
N VAL A 4 -28.91 -24.53 14.49
CA VAL A 4 -29.92 -23.51 14.67
C VAL A 4 -31.25 -24.19 14.93
N ARG A 5 -31.98 -23.76 15.96
CA ARG A 5 -33.28 -24.32 16.35
C ARG A 5 -34.31 -23.21 16.51
N ARG A 6 -35.55 -23.50 16.13
CA ARG A 6 -36.70 -22.65 16.43
C ARG A 6 -37.31 -23.13 17.75
N GLU A 7 -37.46 -22.26 18.70
CA GLU A 7 -38.05 -22.52 20.03
C GLU A 7 -39.31 -21.67 20.20
N LEU A 8 -40.12 -21.99 21.23
CA LEU A 8 -41.41 -21.28 21.48
C LEU A 8 -41.22 -19.76 21.64
N ASN A 9 -40.06 -19.33 22.13
CA ASN A 9 -39.76 -17.92 22.42
C ASN A 9 -38.74 -17.32 21.41
N GLY A 10 -38.54 -17.94 20.24
CA GLY A 10 -37.64 -17.40 19.22
C GLY A 10 -36.65 -18.43 18.67
N TRP A 11 -35.55 -17.93 18.15
CA TRP A 11 -34.50 -18.76 17.52
C TRP A 11 -33.28 -18.90 18.43
N SER A 12 -32.72 -20.08 18.50
CA SER A 12 -31.46 -20.37 19.21
C SER A 12 -30.39 -20.91 18.26
N CYS A 13 -29.11 -20.62 18.56
CA CYS A 13 -27.96 -21.11 17.81
C CYS A 13 -26.81 -21.51 18.75
N SER A 14 -26.16 -22.63 18.45
CA SER A 14 -25.01 -23.08 19.25
C SER A 14 -23.67 -22.40 18.93
N CYS A 15 -23.64 -21.34 18.13
CA CYS A 15 -22.39 -20.62 17.81
C CYS A 15 -21.97 -19.66 18.94
N PRO A 16 -20.65 -19.34 19.09
CA PRO A 16 -20.18 -18.43 20.13
C PRO A 16 -20.81 -17.01 20.07
N ALA A 17 -21.26 -16.56 18.89
CA ALA A 17 -21.90 -15.26 18.74
C ALA A 17 -23.34 -15.21 19.25
N ALA A 18 -23.97 -16.36 19.49
CA ALA A 18 -25.34 -16.46 20.00
C ALA A 18 -25.43 -16.40 21.53
N SER A 19 -24.30 -16.49 22.25
CA SER A 19 -24.26 -16.39 23.72
C SER A 19 -24.44 -14.96 24.25
N GLY A 20 -24.45 -13.94 23.37
CA GLY A 20 -24.82 -12.57 23.70
C GLY A 20 -26.24 -12.24 23.24
N SER A 21 -26.85 -11.17 23.74
CA SER A 21 -28.21 -10.71 23.44
C SER A 21 -28.47 -10.31 21.97
N ARG A 22 -27.61 -10.70 21.03
CA ARG A 22 -27.69 -10.35 19.61
C ARG A 22 -27.93 -11.58 18.75
N SER A 23 -28.84 -11.45 17.80
CA SER A 23 -29.07 -12.44 16.75
C SER A 23 -27.77 -12.70 15.96
N CYS A 24 -27.44 -13.97 15.74
CA CYS A 24 -26.24 -14.37 14.99
C CYS A 24 -26.57 -14.58 13.49
N LYS A 25 -25.57 -14.48 12.62
CA LYS A 25 -25.72 -14.67 11.17
C LYS A 25 -26.40 -16.00 10.77
N HIS A 26 -26.28 -17.05 11.58
CA HIS A 26 -26.88 -18.35 11.30
C HIS A 26 -28.41 -18.33 11.54
N VAL A 27 -28.85 -17.66 12.61
CA VAL A 27 -30.28 -17.43 12.89
C VAL A 27 -30.90 -16.56 11.79
N THR A 28 -30.24 -15.45 11.45
CA THR A 28 -30.70 -14.56 10.38
C THR A 28 -30.83 -15.29 9.01
N ALA A 29 -29.85 -16.12 8.69
CA ALA A 29 -29.92 -16.93 7.45
C ALA A 29 -31.11 -17.89 7.46
N CYS A 30 -31.39 -18.56 8.59
CA CYS A 30 -32.56 -19.44 8.70
C CYS A 30 -33.89 -18.69 8.63
N GLN A 31 -33.98 -17.49 9.22
CA GLN A 31 -35.17 -16.62 9.16
C GLN A 31 -35.45 -16.17 7.73
N LEU A 32 -34.40 -15.75 6.99
CA LEU A 32 -34.52 -15.37 5.58
C LEU A 32 -34.95 -16.53 4.68
N LEU A 33 -34.45 -17.75 4.96
CA LEU A 33 -34.80 -18.94 4.19
C LEU A 33 -36.27 -19.38 4.41
N LEU A 34 -36.85 -19.02 5.57
CA LEU A 34 -38.23 -19.33 5.91
C LEU A 34 -39.19 -18.17 5.65
N GLU A 35 -38.72 -17.09 4.98
CA GLU A 35 -39.48 -15.87 4.72
C GLU A 35 -40.00 -15.17 5.99
N GLU A 36 -39.34 -15.38 7.14
CA GLU A 36 -39.64 -14.70 8.39
C GLU A 36 -38.84 -13.41 8.47
N GLU A 37 -39.44 -12.29 8.83
CA GLU A 37 -38.73 -11.04 9.06
C GLU A 37 -37.76 -11.18 10.24
N PRO A 38 -36.51 -10.73 10.12
CA PRO A 38 -35.54 -10.73 11.22
C PRO A 38 -36.06 -9.84 12.34
N GLN A 39 -36.10 -10.35 13.57
CA GLN A 39 -36.54 -9.60 14.74
C GLN A 39 -35.58 -8.45 15.14
N ASP A 40 -34.37 -8.42 14.59
CA ASP A 40 -33.36 -7.40 14.87
C ASP A 40 -33.14 -6.50 13.66
N SER A 41 -33.76 -5.32 13.66
CA SER A 41 -33.61 -4.30 12.60
C SER A 41 -32.20 -3.78 12.42
N THR A 42 -31.25 -4.12 13.33
CA THR A 42 -29.85 -3.70 13.20
C THR A 42 -29.07 -4.56 12.19
N LEU A 43 -29.63 -5.71 11.77
CA LEU A 43 -29.04 -6.61 10.78
C LEU A 43 -29.51 -6.36 9.35
N VAL A 44 -30.44 -5.42 9.12
CA VAL A 44 -30.73 -4.93 7.77
C VAL A 44 -29.41 -4.39 7.22
N ALA A 45 -28.88 -5.08 6.20
CA ALA A 45 -27.67 -4.66 5.53
C ALA A 45 -27.80 -3.17 5.18
N ARG A 46 -27.10 -2.31 5.90
CA ARG A 46 -27.06 -0.88 5.54
C ARG A 46 -26.68 -0.86 4.06
N PRO A 47 -27.46 -0.20 3.20
CA PRO A 47 -27.11 -0.11 1.79
C PRO A 47 -25.66 0.37 1.75
N ARG A 48 -24.79 -0.42 1.13
CA ARG A 48 -23.39 0.00 0.94
C ARG A 48 -23.49 1.34 0.23
N LYS A 49 -22.92 2.38 0.82
CA LYS A 49 -22.73 3.64 0.11
C LYS A 49 -21.83 3.32 -1.07
N THR A 50 -22.44 3.08 -2.22
CA THR A 50 -21.72 2.99 -3.48
C THR A 50 -21.46 4.42 -3.91
N TYR A 51 -20.20 4.80 -4.06
CA TYR A 51 -19.88 6.01 -4.79
C TYR A 51 -20.20 5.79 -6.26
N ARG A 52 -20.51 6.87 -6.93
CA ARG A 52 -20.73 6.85 -8.37
C ARG A 52 -19.37 6.56 -9.03
N GLN A 53 -19.18 5.31 -9.46
CA GLN A 53 -18.01 4.89 -10.22
C GLN A 53 -18.21 5.25 -11.68
N ASP A 54 -17.25 5.87 -12.32
CA ASP A 54 -17.20 5.97 -13.77
C ASP A 54 -16.68 4.65 -14.34
N TRP A 55 -17.62 3.76 -14.68
CA TRP A 55 -17.29 2.43 -15.19
C TRP A 55 -16.59 2.47 -16.54
N ALA A 56 -16.89 3.46 -17.40
CA ALA A 56 -16.23 3.59 -18.69
C ALA A 56 -14.76 3.95 -18.54
N ALA A 57 -14.43 4.92 -17.68
CA ALA A 57 -13.04 5.28 -17.36
C ALA A 57 -12.32 4.11 -16.68
N TYR A 58 -12.98 3.40 -15.76
CA TYR A 58 -12.42 2.23 -15.10
C TYR A 58 -12.08 1.11 -16.08
N ASP A 59 -12.99 0.76 -17.00
CA ASP A 59 -12.76 -0.28 -18.01
C ASP A 59 -11.62 0.07 -18.96
N LEU A 60 -11.52 1.34 -19.37
CA LEU A 60 -10.39 1.83 -20.16
C LEU A 60 -9.08 1.69 -19.39
N GLY A 61 -9.04 2.08 -18.11
CA GLY A 61 -7.86 1.90 -17.26
C GLY A 61 -7.42 0.44 -17.14
N GLN A 62 -8.36 -0.52 -17.16
CA GLN A 62 -8.03 -1.95 -17.13
C GLN A 62 -7.53 -2.46 -18.48
N THR A 63 -8.17 -2.07 -19.58
CA THR A 63 -7.82 -2.57 -20.93
C THR A 63 -6.51 -2.01 -21.42
N GLU A 64 -6.22 -0.74 -21.12
CA GLU A 64 -5.00 -0.03 -21.54
C GLU A 64 -3.86 -0.15 -20.51
N GLU A 65 -4.04 -0.91 -19.42
CA GLU A 65 -3.05 -0.98 -18.34
C GLU A 65 -1.66 -1.41 -18.83
N LEU A 66 -1.56 -2.47 -19.63
CA LEU A 66 -0.27 -3.00 -20.06
C LEU A 66 0.52 -2.00 -20.93
N PRO A 67 -0.03 -1.47 -22.04
CA PRO A 67 0.71 -0.51 -22.86
C PRO A 67 1.10 0.75 -22.10
N LEU A 68 0.20 1.29 -21.28
CA LEU A 68 0.47 2.51 -20.52
C LEU A 68 1.47 2.29 -19.38
N VAL A 69 1.39 1.16 -18.66
CA VAL A 69 2.40 0.83 -17.64
C VAL A 69 3.78 0.68 -18.27
N GLN A 70 3.90 0.09 -19.48
CA GLN A 70 5.20 0.02 -20.16
C GLN A 70 5.73 1.40 -20.53
N GLN A 71 4.87 2.28 -21.07
CA GLN A 71 5.25 3.65 -21.41
C GLN A 71 5.72 4.42 -20.16
N LEU A 72 4.87 4.47 -19.13
CA LEU A 72 5.16 5.16 -17.87
C LEU A 72 6.42 4.60 -17.19
N LEU A 73 6.62 3.29 -17.26
CA LEU A 73 7.81 2.64 -16.70
C LEU A 73 9.07 3.02 -17.48
N SER A 74 8.99 3.17 -18.82
CA SER A 74 10.10 3.64 -19.63
C SER A 74 10.46 5.08 -19.26
N ASP A 75 9.46 5.96 -19.16
CA ASP A 75 9.66 7.36 -18.77
C ASP A 75 10.26 7.45 -17.35
N LEU A 76 9.71 6.69 -16.41
CA LEU A 76 10.21 6.64 -15.02
C LEU A 76 11.65 6.09 -14.95
N ALA A 77 11.97 5.03 -15.69
CA ALA A 77 13.33 4.47 -15.73
C ALA A 77 14.33 5.45 -16.36
N GLY A 78 13.88 6.27 -17.30
CA GLY A 78 14.67 7.33 -17.95
C GLY A 78 15.09 8.45 -17.00
N THR A 79 14.43 8.61 -15.83
CA THR A 79 14.85 9.59 -14.82
C THR A 79 16.13 9.21 -14.10
N VAL A 80 16.56 7.95 -14.18
CA VAL A 80 17.77 7.47 -13.50
C VAL A 80 18.97 7.67 -14.42
N PRO A 81 19.98 8.44 -14.00
CA PRO A 81 21.14 8.69 -14.84
C PRO A 81 21.93 7.40 -15.11
N GLU A 82 22.38 7.24 -16.33
CA GLU A 82 23.27 6.15 -16.71
C GLU A 82 24.60 6.26 -15.95
N THR A 83 25.10 5.12 -15.47
CA THR A 83 26.40 5.07 -14.83
C THR A 83 27.47 5.16 -15.91
N ALA A 84 28.36 6.15 -15.81
CA ALA A 84 29.52 6.25 -16.70
C ALA A 84 30.38 4.99 -16.60
N HIS A 85 30.57 4.28 -17.69
CA HIS A 85 31.44 3.13 -17.76
C HIS A 85 32.73 3.55 -18.50
N SER A 86 33.90 3.19 -17.93
CA SER A 86 35.17 3.34 -18.64
C SER A 86 35.16 2.41 -19.85
N THR A 87 35.38 2.97 -21.03
CA THR A 87 35.52 2.22 -22.28
C THR A 87 36.82 1.43 -22.34
N ASP A 88 37.77 1.72 -21.45
CA ASP A 88 39.12 1.14 -21.45
C ASP A 88 39.19 -0.28 -20.88
N ALA A 89 38.14 -0.74 -20.21
CA ALA A 89 38.15 -2.04 -19.55
C ALA A 89 38.00 -3.25 -20.46
N GLY A 90 37.70 -3.06 -21.76
CA GLY A 90 37.42 -4.15 -22.71
C GLY A 90 36.18 -4.97 -22.29
N GLY A 91 35.73 -5.88 -23.19
CA GLY A 91 34.61 -6.79 -22.91
C GLY A 91 33.26 -6.30 -23.46
N ARG A 92 32.19 -7.05 -23.10
CA ARG A 92 30.83 -6.70 -23.53
C ARG A 92 30.32 -5.48 -22.73
N PRO A 93 29.79 -4.44 -23.39
CA PRO A 93 29.17 -3.31 -22.68
C PRO A 93 28.10 -3.80 -21.68
N PRO A 94 28.02 -3.16 -20.52
CA PRO A 94 26.96 -3.46 -19.56
C PRO A 94 25.58 -3.10 -20.16
N VAL A 95 24.55 -3.79 -19.68
CA VAL A 95 23.17 -3.44 -20.01
C VAL A 95 22.85 -2.07 -19.40
N PRO A 96 22.27 -1.12 -20.13
CA PRO A 96 21.90 0.19 -19.61
C PRO A 96 21.08 0.10 -18.31
N ILE A 97 21.25 1.04 -17.38
CA ILE A 97 20.51 1.05 -16.12
C ILE A 97 19.01 1.14 -16.36
N HIS A 98 18.62 1.93 -17.37
CA HIS A 98 17.25 2.02 -17.86
C HIS A 98 16.66 0.63 -18.15
N ASP A 99 17.32 -0.18 -18.98
CA ASP A 99 16.84 -1.50 -19.39
C ASP A 99 16.83 -2.50 -18.21
N GLN A 100 17.79 -2.36 -17.28
CA GLN A 100 17.82 -3.17 -16.06
C GLN A 100 16.62 -2.86 -15.15
N LEU A 101 16.32 -1.58 -14.92
CA LEU A 101 15.18 -1.11 -14.14
C LEU A 101 13.86 -1.52 -14.79
N PHE A 102 13.68 -1.14 -16.05
CA PHE A 102 12.49 -1.47 -16.82
C PHE A 102 12.21 -2.97 -16.80
N GLY A 103 13.18 -3.80 -17.18
CA GLY A 103 13.01 -5.24 -17.20
C GLY A 103 12.72 -5.85 -15.83
N THR A 104 13.29 -5.27 -14.76
CA THR A 104 13.08 -5.75 -13.39
C THR A 104 11.67 -5.44 -12.90
N VAL A 105 11.21 -4.20 -13.04
CA VAL A 105 9.87 -3.80 -12.60
C VAL A 105 8.81 -4.48 -13.46
N LEU A 106 8.97 -4.55 -14.78
CA LEU A 106 8.04 -5.22 -15.68
C LEU A 106 7.93 -6.73 -15.38
N LYS A 107 9.04 -7.41 -15.06
CA LYS A 107 9.02 -8.81 -14.61
C LYS A 107 8.22 -8.98 -13.31
N VAL A 108 8.38 -8.06 -12.35
CA VAL A 108 7.64 -8.10 -11.08
C VAL A 108 6.15 -7.81 -11.35
N TRP A 109 5.85 -6.78 -12.14
CA TRP A 109 4.48 -6.43 -12.56
C TRP A 109 3.77 -7.62 -13.22
N SER A 110 4.41 -8.29 -14.18
CA SER A 110 3.82 -9.43 -14.88
C SER A 110 3.58 -10.66 -13.98
N GLY A 111 4.20 -10.72 -12.82
CA GLY A 111 4.15 -11.90 -11.93
C GLY A 111 4.75 -13.17 -12.55
N LYS A 112 5.43 -13.09 -13.70
CA LYS A 112 5.96 -14.25 -14.40
C LYS A 112 7.36 -14.65 -13.91
N SER A 113 7.78 -15.87 -14.22
CA SER A 113 9.17 -16.30 -14.04
C SER A 113 10.08 -15.54 -15.03
N GLY A 114 11.37 -15.41 -14.70
CA GLY A 114 12.32 -14.71 -15.57
C GLY A 114 12.43 -15.28 -17.01
N ARG A 115 12.04 -16.55 -17.24
CA ARG A 115 11.94 -17.11 -18.59
C ARG A 115 10.67 -16.66 -19.31
N ARG A 116 9.52 -16.67 -18.60
CA ARG A 116 8.23 -16.29 -19.19
C ARG A 116 8.07 -14.78 -19.37
N ALA A 117 8.83 -13.97 -18.63
CA ALA A 117 8.88 -12.52 -18.82
C ALA A 117 9.49 -12.12 -20.18
N GLY A 118 10.21 -13.03 -20.85
CA GLY A 118 10.82 -12.77 -22.14
C GLY A 118 9.88 -12.29 -23.23
N GLY A 119 8.59 -12.71 -23.22
CA GLY A 119 7.58 -12.22 -24.14
C GLY A 119 7.21 -10.75 -23.92
N PHE A 120 7.14 -10.31 -22.65
CA PHE A 120 6.92 -8.90 -22.32
C PHE A 120 8.11 -8.01 -22.71
N TYR A 121 9.34 -8.54 -22.62
CA TYR A 121 10.53 -7.80 -23.06
C TYR A 121 10.59 -7.67 -24.59
N GLU A 122 10.10 -8.68 -25.33
CA GLU A 122 10.00 -8.64 -26.78
C GLU A 122 9.00 -7.57 -27.23
N ASP A 123 7.83 -7.53 -26.61
CA ASP A 123 6.81 -6.50 -26.85
C ASP A 123 7.36 -5.10 -26.55
N ALA A 124 8.00 -4.92 -25.39
CA ALA A 124 8.61 -3.65 -25.00
C ALA A 124 9.75 -3.21 -25.94
N LEU A 125 10.55 -4.16 -26.44
CA LEU A 125 11.60 -3.89 -27.42
C LEU A 125 10.99 -3.45 -28.75
N THR A 126 9.94 -4.12 -29.21
CA THR A 126 9.22 -3.76 -30.45
C THR A 126 8.61 -2.36 -30.36
N ARG A 127 8.16 -1.95 -29.18
CA ARG A 127 7.64 -0.61 -28.91
C ARG A 127 8.71 0.46 -28.71
N GLY A 128 9.98 0.09 -28.68
CA GLY A 128 11.10 1.00 -28.50
C GLY A 128 11.39 1.40 -27.06
N TYR A 129 10.79 0.73 -26.07
CA TYR A 129 11.02 0.99 -24.65
C TYR A 129 12.29 0.35 -24.08
N LEU A 130 12.94 -0.52 -24.84
CA LEU A 130 14.19 -1.16 -24.47
C LEU A 130 15.20 -1.00 -25.60
N SER A 131 16.47 -0.79 -25.28
CA SER A 131 17.57 -0.81 -26.26
C SER A 131 18.00 -2.23 -26.59
N GLY A 132 17.72 -3.17 -25.70
CA GLY A 132 18.02 -4.59 -25.88
C GLY A 132 17.27 -5.45 -24.87
N LYS A 133 17.01 -6.71 -25.23
CA LYS A 133 16.29 -7.64 -24.38
C LYS A 133 17.12 -8.02 -23.14
N PRO A 134 16.70 -7.63 -21.91
CA PRO A 134 17.46 -7.95 -20.72
C PRO A 134 17.44 -9.47 -20.46
N GLY A 135 18.61 -10.02 -20.22
CA GLY A 135 18.75 -11.41 -19.87
C GLY A 135 18.16 -11.71 -18.48
N ARG A 136 17.66 -12.93 -18.29
CA ARG A 136 17.17 -13.43 -17.00
C ARG A 136 18.12 -13.12 -15.83
N MET A 137 19.42 -13.31 -16.05
CA MET A 137 20.44 -13.07 -15.02
C MET A 137 20.69 -11.59 -14.78
N THR A 138 20.48 -10.72 -15.76
CA THR A 138 20.57 -9.26 -15.61
C THR A 138 19.57 -8.77 -14.58
N VAL A 139 18.30 -9.14 -14.75
CA VAL A 139 17.21 -8.80 -13.81
C VAL A 139 17.48 -9.36 -12.41
N GLN A 140 17.94 -10.61 -12.33
CA GLN A 140 18.24 -11.22 -11.04
C GLN A 140 19.44 -10.56 -10.35
N ARG A 141 20.49 -10.21 -11.10
CA ARG A 141 21.65 -9.49 -10.56
C ARG A 141 21.26 -8.10 -10.08
N PHE A 142 20.44 -7.39 -10.85
CA PHE A 142 19.93 -6.07 -10.46
C PHE A 142 19.19 -6.14 -9.11
N LEU A 143 18.27 -7.09 -8.94
CA LEU A 143 17.56 -7.28 -7.67
C LEU A 143 18.51 -7.56 -6.48
N ASN A 144 19.68 -8.15 -6.71
CA ASN A 144 20.65 -8.45 -5.66
C ASN A 144 21.63 -7.30 -5.35
N ARG A 145 21.55 -6.18 -6.06
CA ARG A 145 22.41 -5.02 -5.86
C ARG A 145 21.93 -4.19 -4.68
N GLN A 146 22.82 -3.86 -3.75
CA GLN A 146 22.51 -3.02 -2.59
C GLN A 146 22.22 -1.56 -3.00
N ASP A 147 22.98 -1.05 -3.97
CA ASP A 147 22.79 0.31 -4.53
C ASP A 147 21.45 0.46 -5.27
N ALA A 148 20.92 -0.60 -5.85
CA ALA A 148 19.58 -0.59 -6.46
C ALA A 148 18.47 -0.30 -5.44
N THR A 149 18.66 -0.61 -4.15
CA THR A 149 17.67 -0.36 -3.11
C THR A 149 17.35 1.12 -2.99
N GLN A 150 18.36 1.99 -2.98
CA GLN A 150 18.16 3.43 -2.89
C GLN A 150 17.48 3.99 -4.16
N VAL A 151 17.91 3.52 -5.33
CA VAL A 151 17.30 3.90 -6.62
C VAL A 151 15.82 3.53 -6.64
N LEU A 152 15.48 2.28 -6.31
CA LEU A 152 14.10 1.81 -6.27
C LEU A 152 13.27 2.56 -5.21
N SER A 153 13.85 2.87 -4.04
CA SER A 153 13.18 3.66 -3.02
C SER A 153 12.82 5.08 -3.50
N ASN A 154 13.70 5.71 -4.27
CA ASN A 154 13.43 7.02 -4.89
C ASN A 154 12.36 6.89 -5.98
N LEU A 155 12.42 5.85 -6.80
CA LEU A 155 11.43 5.59 -7.85
C LEU A 155 10.02 5.33 -7.30
N VAL A 156 9.87 4.78 -6.09
CA VAL A 156 8.56 4.72 -5.41
C VAL A 156 7.97 6.12 -5.29
N THR A 157 8.72 7.09 -4.80
CA THR A 157 8.25 8.47 -4.65
C THR A 157 8.01 9.13 -6.02
N LEU A 158 8.95 9.01 -6.95
CA LEU A 158 8.80 9.57 -8.29
C LEU A 158 7.57 9.02 -9.02
N SER A 159 7.26 7.72 -8.87
CA SER A 159 6.06 7.11 -9.46
C SER A 159 4.75 7.65 -8.89
N ALA A 160 4.78 8.27 -7.71
CA ALA A 160 3.61 8.87 -7.07
C ALA A 160 3.44 10.38 -7.42
N LEU A 161 4.51 11.06 -7.84
CA LEU A 161 4.50 12.51 -8.10
C LEU A 161 3.42 13.01 -9.06
N PRO A 162 3.06 12.31 -10.14
CA PRO A 162 1.98 12.75 -11.02
C PRO A 162 0.65 12.97 -10.30
N LEU A 163 0.47 12.36 -9.12
CA LEU A 163 -0.75 12.44 -8.32
C LEU A 163 -0.68 13.45 -7.18
N ALA A 164 0.45 14.16 -7.01
CA ALA A 164 0.65 15.12 -5.91
C ALA A 164 -0.41 16.22 -5.89
N GLY A 165 -0.82 16.70 -7.06
CA GLY A 165 -1.89 17.70 -7.18
C GLY A 165 -3.25 17.22 -6.70
N LEU A 166 -3.58 15.93 -6.94
CA LEU A 166 -4.82 15.32 -6.47
C LEU A 166 -4.81 15.08 -4.95
N GLU A 167 -3.65 14.84 -4.35
CA GLU A 167 -3.47 14.63 -2.91
C GLU A 167 -3.31 15.95 -2.13
N SER A 168 -3.25 17.10 -2.80
CA SER A 168 -3.10 18.42 -2.15
C SER A 168 -4.30 18.73 -1.25
N GLY A 169 -4.04 19.07 0.01
CA GLY A 169 -5.05 19.32 1.02
C GLY A 169 -5.77 18.07 1.55
N GLU A 170 -5.53 16.89 0.96
CA GLU A 170 -6.13 15.63 1.39
C GLU A 170 -5.39 15.01 2.60
N ALA A 171 -5.89 13.91 3.11
CA ALA A 171 -5.22 13.20 4.19
C ALA A 171 -4.16 12.25 3.64
N VAL A 172 -3.04 12.14 4.37
CA VAL A 172 -2.09 11.03 4.18
C VAL A 172 -2.15 10.06 5.35
N ALA A 173 -1.88 8.80 5.09
CA ALA A 173 -1.97 7.77 6.10
C ALA A 173 -0.72 6.89 6.14
N PRO A 174 0.08 6.94 7.21
CA PRO A 174 1.12 5.97 7.47
C PRO A 174 0.51 4.68 8.02
N ASP A 175 0.95 3.54 7.49
CA ASP A 175 0.58 2.23 8.04
C ASP A 175 1.66 1.20 7.67
N SER A 176 1.56 0.00 8.22
CA SER A 176 2.50 -1.07 7.95
C SER A 176 1.82 -2.38 7.58
N THR A 177 2.51 -3.17 6.77
CA THR A 177 2.05 -4.51 6.41
C THR A 177 3.20 -5.50 6.37
N GLY A 178 2.90 -6.77 6.66
CA GLY A 178 3.84 -7.87 6.50
C GLY A 178 3.82 -8.44 5.09
N VAL A 179 5.01 -8.74 4.53
CA VAL A 179 5.21 -9.48 3.29
C VAL A 179 5.99 -10.75 3.59
N GLN A 180 5.47 -11.91 3.22
CA GLN A 180 6.11 -13.19 3.50
C GLN A 180 7.37 -13.39 2.64
N THR A 181 8.43 -13.93 3.27
CA THR A 181 9.69 -14.22 2.56
C THR A 181 9.76 -15.65 2.01
N THR A 182 8.75 -16.48 2.29
CA THR A 182 8.67 -17.90 1.87
C THR A 182 7.43 -18.15 1.04
N CYS A 183 7.61 -18.66 -0.19
CA CYS A 183 6.51 -18.98 -1.11
C CYS A 183 5.92 -20.39 -0.93
N PHE A 184 6.62 -21.35 -0.28
CA PHE A 184 6.31 -22.77 -0.39
C PHE A 184 6.41 -23.52 0.95
N GLY A 185 6.14 -22.89 2.08
CA GLY A 185 6.28 -23.48 3.43
C GLY A 185 5.10 -24.37 3.85
N ALA A 186 3.87 -23.93 3.61
CA ALA A 186 2.67 -24.51 4.20
C ALA A 186 2.45 -26.00 3.87
N TRP A 187 2.73 -26.43 2.62
CA TRP A 187 2.59 -27.85 2.25
C TRP A 187 3.66 -28.75 2.91
N ARG A 188 4.90 -28.26 3.01
CA ARG A 188 5.98 -28.98 3.69
C ARG A 188 5.73 -29.08 5.20
N GLU A 189 5.26 -27.99 5.83
CA GLU A 189 4.86 -27.99 7.23
C GLU A 189 3.76 -29.02 7.50
N ALA A 190 2.74 -29.06 6.63
CA ALA A 190 1.64 -30.02 6.75
C ALA A 190 2.09 -31.49 6.56
N LYS A 191 3.05 -31.73 5.64
CA LYS A 191 3.49 -33.07 5.27
C LYS A 191 4.61 -33.63 6.15
N HIS A 192 5.53 -32.79 6.63
CA HIS A 192 6.76 -33.20 7.32
C HIS A 192 6.86 -32.74 8.77
N GLY A 193 5.87 -32.00 9.28
CA GLY A 193 5.87 -31.52 10.67
C GLY A 193 6.96 -30.48 10.99
N GLU A 194 7.79 -30.12 10.02
CA GLU A 194 8.84 -29.13 10.19
C GLU A 194 8.25 -27.72 10.20
N ARG A 195 8.08 -27.12 11.38
CA ARG A 195 7.79 -25.69 11.51
C ARG A 195 9.02 -24.91 11.08
N ARG A 196 9.04 -24.39 9.85
CA ARG A 196 9.98 -23.33 9.46
C ARG A 196 9.52 -22.01 10.05
N GLU A 197 10.46 -21.29 10.70
CA GLU A 197 10.23 -19.90 11.07
C GLU A 197 9.69 -19.11 9.87
N ARG A 198 8.46 -18.65 9.97
CA ARG A 198 7.89 -17.74 8.97
C ARG A 198 8.56 -16.40 9.17
N ARG A 199 9.44 -16.04 8.26
CA ARG A 199 10.09 -14.73 8.27
C ARG A 199 9.30 -13.75 7.39
N TRP A 200 9.15 -12.56 7.90
CA TRP A 200 8.42 -11.48 7.26
C TRP A 200 9.33 -10.30 7.01
N LEU A 201 9.02 -9.53 5.96
CA LEU A 201 9.46 -8.17 5.78
C LEU A 201 8.35 -7.26 6.27
N LYS A 202 8.65 -6.30 7.09
CA LYS A 202 7.71 -5.26 7.46
C LYS A 202 7.87 -4.07 6.53
N VAL A 203 6.79 -3.69 5.88
CA VAL A 203 6.74 -2.54 4.97
C VAL A 203 5.97 -1.44 5.68
N HIS A 204 6.64 -0.32 5.97
CA HIS A 204 6.00 0.90 6.41
C HIS A 204 5.81 1.80 5.20
N ALA A 205 4.60 2.29 4.99
CA ALA A 205 4.29 3.12 3.83
C ALA A 205 3.50 4.36 4.25
N MET A 206 3.75 5.48 3.57
CA MET A 206 2.87 6.64 3.56
C MET A 206 2.00 6.56 2.31
N VAL A 207 0.70 6.64 2.48
CA VAL A 207 -0.29 6.47 1.42
C VAL A 207 -1.15 7.73 1.31
N GLY A 208 -1.37 8.21 0.08
CA GLY A 208 -2.39 9.21 -0.22
C GLY A 208 -3.79 8.60 -0.10
N THR A 209 -4.68 9.27 0.62
CA THR A 209 -6.01 8.68 0.90
C THR A 209 -7.03 8.94 -0.20
N ARG A 210 -6.76 9.82 -1.15
CA ARG A 210 -7.64 10.12 -2.27
C ARG A 210 -7.42 9.18 -3.44
N THR A 211 -6.18 9.08 -3.93
CA THR A 211 -5.81 8.25 -5.09
C THR A 211 -5.35 6.85 -4.71
N HIS A 212 -5.12 6.60 -3.43
CA HIS A 212 -4.56 5.34 -2.91
C HIS A 212 -3.11 5.07 -3.36
N VAL A 213 -2.39 6.09 -3.78
CA VAL A 213 -0.98 5.97 -4.18
C VAL A 213 -0.07 5.78 -2.98
N VAL A 214 0.96 4.97 -3.11
CA VAL A 214 2.02 4.83 -2.11
C VAL A 214 3.09 5.91 -2.36
N ILE A 215 3.12 6.95 -1.52
CA ILE A 215 4.03 8.10 -1.69
C ILE A 215 5.46 7.72 -1.30
N ARG A 216 5.61 6.99 -0.20
CA ARG A 216 6.91 6.54 0.30
C ARG A 216 6.77 5.19 0.96
N ALA A 217 7.84 4.37 0.90
CA ALA A 217 7.89 3.09 1.60
C ALA A 217 9.27 2.81 2.18
N VAL A 218 9.29 2.20 3.35
CA VAL A 218 10.49 1.68 4.03
C VAL A 218 10.28 0.20 4.30
N VAL A 219 11.19 -0.62 3.83
CA VAL A 219 11.16 -2.07 4.05
C VAL A 219 12.16 -2.43 5.15
N GLY A 220 11.65 -2.82 6.30
CA GLY A 220 12.41 -3.11 7.50
C GLY A 220 12.34 -4.58 7.95
N GLU A 221 12.88 -4.80 9.15
CA GLU A 221 12.77 -6.09 9.83
C GLU A 221 11.36 -6.30 10.40
N GLU A 222 11.00 -7.56 10.64
CA GLU A 222 9.70 -7.99 11.15
C GLU A 222 9.26 -7.24 12.41
N ASN A 223 10.20 -6.98 13.31
CA ASN A 223 9.94 -6.36 14.62
C ASN A 223 10.13 -4.84 14.65
N SER A 224 10.29 -4.17 13.49
CA SER A 224 10.42 -2.72 13.47
C SER A 224 9.13 -2.05 13.97
N GLY A 225 9.28 -1.09 14.92
CA GLY A 225 8.14 -0.34 15.48
C GLY A 225 7.51 0.60 14.46
N ASP A 226 6.20 0.85 14.57
CA ASP A 226 5.48 1.76 13.67
C ASP A 226 5.75 3.22 14.01
N SER A 227 5.65 3.59 15.28
CA SER A 227 5.78 5.00 15.73
C SER A 227 7.09 5.67 15.32
N PRO A 228 8.28 5.03 15.36
CA PRO A 228 9.53 5.61 14.87
C PRO A 228 9.54 5.94 13.38
N GLN A 229 8.71 5.25 12.57
CA GLN A 229 8.64 5.48 11.12
C GLN A 229 7.75 6.67 10.74
N PHE A 230 6.97 7.21 11.68
CA PHE A 230 6.06 8.32 11.42
C PHE A 230 6.79 9.56 10.92
N ALA A 231 7.79 10.01 11.68
CA ALA A 231 8.54 11.23 11.36
C ALA A 231 9.29 11.13 10.02
N PRO A 232 10.11 10.09 9.76
CA PRO A 232 10.79 9.96 8.47
C PRO A 232 9.83 9.92 7.28
N LEU A 233 8.75 9.12 7.37
CA LEU A 233 7.77 9.02 6.29
C LEU A 233 7.08 10.35 6.01
N LEU A 234 6.72 11.10 7.05
CA LEU A 234 6.06 12.39 6.91
C LEU A 234 6.99 13.45 6.31
N HIS A 235 8.24 13.54 6.80
CA HIS A 235 9.23 14.47 6.25
C HIS A 235 9.49 14.18 4.76
N TRP A 236 9.77 12.93 4.39
CA TRP A 236 10.00 12.57 2.98
C TRP A 236 8.79 12.84 2.09
N THR A 237 7.57 12.73 2.62
CA THR A 237 6.35 13.09 1.89
C THR A 237 6.32 14.58 1.57
N MET A 238 6.63 15.42 2.55
CA MET A 238 6.67 16.88 2.38
C MET A 238 7.83 17.32 1.46
N GLU A 239 9.01 16.76 1.67
CA GLU A 239 10.21 17.00 0.84
C GLU A 239 9.99 16.62 -0.63
N ALA A 240 9.17 15.62 -0.90
CA ALA A 240 8.78 15.21 -2.25
C ALA A 240 7.76 16.13 -2.92
N GLY A 241 7.31 17.19 -2.25
CA GLY A 241 6.38 18.18 -2.81
C GLY A 241 4.90 17.86 -2.60
N PHE A 242 4.56 16.82 -1.83
CA PHE A 242 3.17 16.60 -1.42
C PHE A 242 2.78 17.60 -0.32
N THR A 243 1.58 18.15 -0.43
CA THR A 243 1.03 19.16 0.50
C THR A 243 -0.27 18.66 1.15
N PRO A 244 -0.19 17.62 2.00
CA PRO A 244 -1.39 17.10 2.66
C PRO A 244 -1.98 18.13 3.65
N GLY A 245 -3.28 18.08 3.88
CA GLY A 245 -3.96 18.89 4.91
C GLY A 245 -4.01 18.20 6.27
N SER A 246 -3.92 16.87 6.29
CA SER A 246 -4.00 16.09 7.52
C SER A 246 -3.26 14.77 7.44
N VAL A 247 -2.97 14.18 8.61
CA VAL A 247 -2.42 12.84 8.74
C VAL A 247 -3.31 11.98 9.61
N VAL A 248 -3.68 10.80 9.11
CA VAL A 248 -4.54 9.84 9.80
C VAL A 248 -3.78 8.54 10.05
N ALA A 249 -3.65 8.11 11.30
CA ALA A 249 -2.85 6.94 11.66
C ALA A 249 -3.52 6.08 12.74
N ASP A 250 -3.11 4.83 12.85
CA ASP A 250 -3.62 3.96 13.91
C ASP A 250 -3.02 4.29 15.29
N ARG A 251 -3.48 3.58 16.32
CA ARG A 251 -3.00 3.76 17.71
C ARG A 251 -1.53 3.38 17.92
N GLY A 252 -0.91 2.65 16.98
CA GLY A 252 0.51 2.30 17.02
C GLY A 252 1.40 3.54 16.86
N TYR A 253 0.90 4.55 16.16
CA TYR A 253 1.58 5.84 15.96
C TYR A 253 1.30 6.88 17.04
N LEU A 254 0.50 6.55 18.06
CA LEU A 254 0.12 7.51 19.10
C LEU A 254 1.33 7.89 19.95
N SER A 255 1.84 9.09 19.77
CA SER A 255 2.86 9.73 20.62
C SER A 255 2.65 11.24 20.68
N ARG A 256 3.21 11.88 21.72
CA ARG A 256 3.17 13.34 21.85
C ARG A 256 4.05 14.01 20.80
N GLU A 257 5.14 13.37 20.46
CA GLU A 257 6.11 13.80 19.45
C GLU A 257 5.47 13.80 18.06
N ASN A 258 4.72 12.77 17.71
CA ASN A 258 4.03 12.66 16.42
C ASN A 258 2.94 13.71 16.27
N TYR A 259 2.17 13.98 17.33
CA TYR A 259 1.19 15.08 17.33
C TYR A 259 1.86 16.46 17.21
N ARG A 260 3.00 16.68 17.90
CA ARG A 260 3.75 17.92 17.80
C ARG A 260 4.29 18.08 16.39
N LEU A 261 4.96 17.08 15.85
CA LEU A 261 5.52 17.11 14.51
C LEU A 261 4.46 17.45 13.46
N ALA A 262 3.32 16.77 13.48
CA ALA A 262 2.23 17.04 12.53
C ALA A 262 1.80 18.53 12.62
N THR A 263 1.63 19.06 13.84
CA THR A 263 1.27 20.46 14.06
C THR A 263 2.37 21.42 13.61
N ASP A 264 3.64 21.13 13.89
CA ASP A 264 4.79 21.94 13.47
C ASP A 264 4.90 22.01 11.94
N LEU A 265 4.44 20.97 11.24
CA LEU A 265 4.33 20.91 9.77
C LEU A 265 3.00 21.50 9.22
N GLY A 266 2.15 22.04 10.08
CA GLY A 266 0.87 22.64 9.68
C GLY A 266 -0.25 21.64 9.39
N LEU A 267 -0.11 20.37 9.80
CA LEU A 267 -1.06 19.30 9.54
C LEU A 267 -2.00 19.05 10.72
N GLU A 268 -3.24 18.70 10.40
CA GLU A 268 -4.16 18.13 11.38
C GLU A 268 -3.86 16.63 11.56
N ALA A 269 -3.69 16.19 12.83
CA ALA A 269 -3.44 14.78 13.13
C ALA A 269 -4.68 14.10 13.75
N TYR A 270 -5.05 12.96 13.18
CA TYR A 270 -6.15 12.12 13.68
C TYR A 270 -5.62 10.72 14.03
N ILE A 271 -5.06 10.60 15.24
CA ILE A 271 -4.53 9.36 15.81
C ILE A 271 -5.34 9.02 17.06
N PRO A 272 -6.08 7.91 17.14
CA PRO A 272 -6.98 7.61 18.24
C PRO A 272 -6.23 7.44 19.57
N PHE A 273 -6.76 8.03 20.64
CA PHE A 273 -6.18 7.92 21.97
C PHE A 273 -6.46 6.56 22.61
N LYS A 274 -5.50 6.08 23.40
CA LYS A 274 -5.64 4.88 24.23
C LYS A 274 -6.49 5.22 25.46
N SER A 275 -7.12 4.20 26.07
CA SER A 275 -7.98 4.38 27.26
C SER A 275 -7.24 4.99 28.45
N ASN A 276 -5.93 4.74 28.55
CA ASN A 276 -5.06 5.30 29.60
C ASN A 276 -4.42 6.64 29.24
N SER A 277 -4.77 7.22 28.08
CA SER A 277 -4.24 8.53 27.67
C SER A 277 -4.84 9.64 28.54
N VAL A 278 -4.01 10.59 28.93
CA VAL A 278 -4.43 11.76 29.70
C VAL A 278 -3.90 13.05 29.11
N ALA A 279 -4.70 14.10 29.15
CA ALA A 279 -4.29 15.46 28.78
C ALA A 279 -4.64 16.42 29.93
N ARG A 280 -3.68 16.65 30.85
CA ARG A 280 -3.84 17.61 31.94
C ARG A 280 -3.76 19.03 31.40
N ILE A 281 -4.78 19.83 31.59
CA ILE A 281 -4.93 21.19 31.05
C ILE A 281 -3.77 22.12 31.49
N ARG A 282 -3.22 21.94 32.70
CA ARG A 282 -2.15 22.78 33.28
C ARG A 282 -0.75 22.13 33.22
N SER A 283 -0.56 21.00 32.53
CA SER A 283 0.74 20.35 32.47
C SER A 283 1.64 21.00 31.40
N LYS A 284 2.77 21.58 31.84
CA LYS A 284 3.82 22.07 30.93
C LYS A 284 4.41 20.97 30.04
N SER A 285 4.28 19.71 30.42
CA SER A 285 4.79 18.55 29.69
C SER A 285 3.87 18.04 28.57
N SER A 286 2.64 18.56 28.45
CA SER A 286 1.73 18.17 27.36
C SER A 286 1.70 19.25 26.29
N PRO A 287 2.18 18.96 25.04
CA PRO A 287 2.09 19.90 23.93
C PRO A 287 0.66 20.39 23.68
N SER A 288 0.49 21.62 23.22
CA SER A 288 -0.83 22.19 22.95
C SER A 288 -1.60 21.37 21.91
N ALA A 289 -0.91 20.83 20.89
CA ALA A 289 -1.43 19.94 19.88
C ALA A 289 -2.05 18.66 20.47
N TRP A 290 -1.34 17.99 21.37
CA TRP A 290 -1.85 16.80 22.08
C TRP A 290 -3.14 17.11 22.86
N ARG A 291 -3.17 18.24 23.59
CA ARG A 291 -4.35 18.62 24.38
C ARG A 291 -5.55 18.93 23.48
N LYS A 292 -5.35 19.71 22.43
CA LYS A 292 -6.42 20.04 21.46
C LYS A 292 -7.01 18.75 20.85
N ALA A 293 -6.16 17.87 20.36
CA ALA A 293 -6.57 16.61 19.76
C ALA A 293 -7.28 15.69 20.77
N TYR A 294 -6.77 15.60 22.02
CA TYR A 294 -7.41 14.80 23.08
C TYR A 294 -8.81 15.30 23.40
N HIS A 295 -8.98 16.63 23.56
CA HIS A 295 -10.29 17.20 23.85
C HIS A 295 -11.25 17.06 22.67
N LEU A 296 -10.80 17.23 21.43
CA LEU A 296 -11.61 16.94 20.24
C LEU A 296 -12.07 15.48 20.23
N PHE A 297 -11.15 14.55 20.49
CA PHE A 297 -11.44 13.11 20.53
C PHE A 297 -12.47 12.75 21.62
N GLN A 298 -12.46 13.45 22.78
CA GLN A 298 -13.40 13.22 23.86
C GLN A 298 -14.75 13.94 23.69
N ALA A 299 -14.71 15.20 23.23
CA ALA A 299 -15.89 16.06 23.19
C ALA A 299 -16.69 15.89 21.89
N ASN A 300 -16.03 15.59 20.76
CA ASN A 300 -16.68 15.43 19.46
C ASN A 300 -16.14 14.22 18.71
N ARG A 301 -16.48 13.06 19.24
CA ARG A 301 -16.04 11.77 18.71
C ARG A 301 -16.49 11.54 17.27
N GLU A 302 -17.68 11.98 16.92
CA GLU A 302 -18.22 11.80 15.59
C GLU A 302 -17.44 12.59 14.53
N GLN A 303 -17.07 13.84 14.84
CA GLN A 303 -16.22 14.64 13.96
C GLN A 303 -14.83 14.02 13.80
N PHE A 304 -14.23 13.56 14.91
CA PHE A 304 -12.94 12.87 14.87
C PHE A 304 -13.01 11.63 13.98
N ASP A 305 -14.02 10.78 14.20
CA ASP A 305 -14.17 9.52 13.46
C ASP A 305 -14.46 9.76 11.97
N ARG A 306 -15.19 10.81 11.57
CA ARG A 306 -15.37 11.17 10.16
C ARG A 306 -14.04 11.39 9.43
N ASN A 307 -13.12 12.10 10.04
CA ASN A 307 -11.79 12.33 9.46
C ASN A 307 -10.92 11.08 9.56
N TYR A 308 -10.96 10.39 10.69
CA TYR A 308 -10.18 9.17 10.92
C TYR A 308 -10.54 8.02 9.99
N HIS A 309 -11.80 7.92 9.54
CA HIS A 309 -12.23 6.83 8.62
C HIS A 309 -11.44 6.76 7.32
N ARG A 310 -10.83 7.85 6.88
CA ARG A 310 -9.94 7.85 5.71
C ARG A 310 -8.74 6.88 5.86
N ARG A 311 -8.38 6.52 7.10
CA ARG A 311 -7.34 5.51 7.37
C ARG A 311 -7.64 4.16 6.72
N SER A 312 -8.90 3.76 6.62
CA SER A 312 -9.28 2.46 6.02
C SER A 312 -8.82 2.32 4.56
N ASN A 313 -8.54 3.43 3.88
CA ASN A 313 -8.05 3.42 2.50
C ASN A 313 -6.67 2.74 2.40
N VAL A 314 -5.82 2.85 3.42
CA VAL A 314 -4.50 2.17 3.44
C VAL A 314 -4.65 0.66 3.45
N GLU A 315 -5.61 0.13 4.20
CA GLU A 315 -5.90 -1.31 4.23
C GLU A 315 -6.33 -1.80 2.84
N SER A 316 -7.08 -0.98 2.10
CA SER A 316 -7.46 -1.25 0.71
C SER A 316 -6.25 -1.27 -0.22
N VAL A 317 -5.28 -0.34 -0.04
CA VAL A 317 -4.02 -0.30 -0.80
C VAL A 317 -3.21 -1.57 -0.59
N PHE A 318 -2.98 -1.97 0.66
CA PHE A 318 -2.22 -3.19 0.95
C PHE A 318 -2.93 -4.45 0.45
N SER A 319 -4.27 -4.48 0.54
CA SER A 319 -5.07 -5.58 -0.01
C SER A 319 -4.96 -5.64 -1.53
N ALA A 320 -5.05 -4.52 -2.23
CA ALA A 320 -4.91 -4.44 -3.68
C ALA A 320 -3.50 -4.86 -4.14
N LEU A 321 -2.45 -4.36 -3.47
CA LEU A 321 -1.07 -4.71 -3.75
C LEU A 321 -0.83 -6.22 -3.58
N LYS A 322 -1.32 -6.81 -2.49
CA LYS A 322 -1.19 -8.25 -2.24
C LYS A 322 -1.99 -9.09 -3.23
N ARG A 323 -3.19 -8.68 -3.59
CA ARG A 323 -4.01 -9.38 -4.60
C ARG A 323 -3.36 -9.36 -5.98
N LYS A 324 -2.80 -8.20 -6.39
CA LYS A 324 -2.20 -8.04 -7.73
C LYS A 324 -0.84 -8.72 -7.84
N PHE A 325 0.02 -8.58 -6.83
CA PHE A 325 1.42 -9.02 -6.90
C PHE A 325 1.77 -10.18 -5.96
N GLY A 326 0.79 -10.69 -5.20
CA GLY A 326 0.96 -11.77 -4.23
C GLY A 326 1.50 -11.30 -2.88
N GLU A 327 1.18 -12.06 -1.84
CA GLU A 327 1.51 -11.77 -0.44
C GLU A 327 2.96 -12.06 -0.07
N ASN A 328 3.71 -12.71 -0.95
CA ASN A 328 5.06 -13.16 -0.71
C ASN A 328 6.04 -12.67 -1.77
N VAL A 329 7.33 -12.64 -1.43
CA VAL A 329 8.41 -12.40 -2.39
C VAL A 329 8.98 -13.73 -2.90
N ARG A 330 9.45 -13.74 -4.14
CA ARG A 330 10.06 -14.90 -4.79
C ARG A 330 11.58 -14.93 -4.65
N SER A 331 12.17 -13.79 -4.35
CA SER A 331 13.61 -13.62 -4.10
C SER A 331 14.03 -14.33 -2.82
N ARG A 332 15.26 -14.88 -2.81
CA ARG A 332 15.80 -15.62 -1.67
C ARG A 332 16.75 -14.81 -0.81
N ASN A 333 17.52 -13.92 -1.43
CA ASN A 333 18.47 -13.04 -0.77
C ASN A 333 17.71 -11.83 -0.18
N ARG A 334 18.10 -11.39 1.01
CA ARG A 334 17.48 -10.27 1.74
C ARG A 334 17.41 -8.99 0.91
N VAL A 335 18.52 -8.59 0.28
CA VAL A 335 18.56 -7.41 -0.59
C VAL A 335 17.56 -7.54 -1.73
N ALA A 336 17.56 -8.69 -2.42
CA ALA A 336 16.62 -8.93 -3.51
C ALA A 336 15.16 -9.00 -3.06
N GLN A 337 14.89 -9.44 -1.83
CA GLN A 337 13.54 -9.43 -1.25
C GLN A 337 13.05 -8.00 -1.04
N VAL A 338 13.88 -7.12 -0.47
CA VAL A 338 13.58 -5.70 -0.29
C VAL A 338 13.33 -5.04 -1.64
N ASN A 339 14.23 -5.24 -2.61
CA ASN A 339 14.12 -4.67 -3.95
C ASN A 339 12.89 -5.19 -4.70
N GLU A 340 12.51 -6.46 -4.53
CA GLU A 340 11.28 -7.00 -5.12
C GLU A 340 10.02 -6.34 -4.54
N VAL A 341 10.00 -6.05 -3.23
CA VAL A 341 8.89 -5.31 -2.60
C VAL A 341 8.79 -3.90 -3.16
N LEU A 342 9.92 -3.18 -3.28
CA LEU A 342 9.94 -1.84 -3.87
C LEU A 342 9.45 -1.85 -5.32
N CYS A 343 9.88 -2.84 -6.12
CA CYS A 343 9.36 -3.02 -7.48
C CYS A 343 7.85 -3.28 -7.53
N LYS A 344 7.29 -4.04 -6.57
CA LYS A 344 5.83 -4.24 -6.47
C LYS A 344 5.10 -2.93 -6.20
N ILE A 345 5.66 -2.08 -5.34
CA ILE A 345 5.08 -0.78 -5.02
C ILE A 345 5.14 0.16 -6.22
N ILE A 346 6.27 0.23 -6.93
CA ILE A 346 6.39 1.01 -8.16
C ILE A 346 5.36 0.54 -9.18
N ALA A 347 5.28 -0.77 -9.42
CA ALA A 347 4.32 -1.37 -10.34
C ALA A 347 2.86 -1.07 -9.95
N TYR A 348 2.56 -1.04 -8.66
CA TYR A 348 1.26 -0.64 -8.12
C TYR A 348 0.97 0.83 -8.39
N ASN A 349 1.91 1.73 -8.08
CA ASN A 349 1.74 3.16 -8.32
C ASN A 349 1.49 3.46 -9.80
N LEU A 350 2.25 2.84 -10.71
CA LEU A 350 2.03 3.02 -12.15
C LEU A 350 0.61 2.57 -12.57
N THR A 351 0.09 1.48 -11.99
CA THR A 351 -1.31 1.07 -12.23
C THR A 351 -2.29 2.14 -11.72
N VAL A 352 -2.06 2.71 -10.53
CA VAL A 352 -2.90 3.80 -10.00
C VAL A 352 -2.84 5.02 -10.93
N VAL A 353 -1.65 5.41 -11.39
CA VAL A 353 -1.49 6.52 -12.34
C VAL A 353 -2.29 6.26 -13.62
N VAL A 354 -2.25 5.06 -14.18
CA VAL A 354 -3.05 4.71 -15.38
C VAL A 354 -4.54 4.91 -15.12
N HIS A 355 -5.07 4.47 -13.99
CA HIS A 355 -6.48 4.69 -13.65
C HIS A 355 -6.81 6.18 -13.54
N GLU A 356 -5.95 6.96 -12.87
CA GLU A 356 -6.15 8.41 -12.69
C GLU A 356 -6.05 9.20 -14.01
N MET A 357 -5.32 8.68 -15.01
CA MET A 357 -5.32 9.26 -16.36
C MET A 357 -6.72 9.25 -16.99
N PHE A 358 -7.47 8.18 -16.80
CA PHE A 358 -8.84 8.06 -17.34
C PHE A 358 -9.89 8.67 -16.43
N GLU A 359 -9.76 8.53 -15.11
CA GLU A 359 -10.76 9.01 -14.15
C GLU A 359 -10.66 10.53 -13.90
N ASN A 360 -9.44 11.07 -13.84
CA ASN A 360 -9.19 12.48 -13.52
C ASN A 360 -8.46 13.26 -14.62
N GLY A 361 -8.18 12.64 -15.78
CA GLY A 361 -7.59 13.30 -16.95
C GLY A 361 -6.17 13.79 -16.72
N ILE A 362 -5.39 13.16 -15.83
CA ILE A 362 -4.01 13.58 -15.57
C ILE A 362 -3.09 13.22 -16.76
N ALA A 363 -2.10 14.08 -17.03
CA ALA A 363 -0.99 13.81 -17.94
C ALA A 363 0.27 13.58 -17.08
N PRO A 364 0.66 12.33 -16.82
CA PRO A 364 1.77 12.03 -15.92
C PRO A 364 3.10 12.46 -16.52
N LEU A 365 3.88 13.25 -15.77
CA LEU A 365 5.24 13.63 -16.09
C LEU A 365 6.14 13.26 -14.93
N PHE A 366 7.25 12.58 -15.20
CA PHE A 366 8.24 12.19 -14.19
C PHE A 366 9.48 13.10 -14.22
N HIS A 367 9.53 14.06 -15.13
CA HIS A 367 10.57 15.07 -15.23
C HIS A 367 9.99 16.44 -14.94
N ASP A 368 10.69 17.27 -14.16
CA ASP A 368 10.40 18.69 -14.11
C ASP A 368 10.67 19.29 -15.51
N THR A 369 9.61 19.77 -16.16
CA THR A 369 9.71 20.49 -17.43
C THR A 369 10.21 21.94 -17.27
N THR A 370 10.63 22.32 -16.06
CA THR A 370 11.24 23.61 -15.74
C THR A 370 12.76 23.48 -15.67
N ASN A 371 13.39 23.47 -16.84
CA ASN A 371 14.76 23.93 -17.08
C ASN A 371 14.80 24.79 -18.33
#